data_0ef4f1170e3cc6813811eb903e9af9f2
#
_entry.id   0ef4f1170e3cc6813811eb903e9af9f2
#
_cell.length_a   1.000
_cell.length_b   1.000
_cell.length_c   1.000
_cell.angle_alpha   90.00
_cell.angle_beta   90.00
_cell.angle_gamma   90.00
#
_symmetry.space_group_name_H-M   'P 1'
#
loop_
_entity.id
_entity.type
_entity.pdbx_description
1 polymer ?
#
loop_
_entity_poly.entity_id
_entity_poly.type
_entity_poly.pdbx_seq_one_letter_code
_entity_poly.pdbx_strand_id
1 'polypeptide(L)'
;MKKRICTLLLALCLTLGLLPAAAQAAGDGSGTFDTVRWTLDADGGLTVSGTGDLPDGAFAGRTDIVTVTFTGQVARIGRSAFAGCTQLRRVDGFGAVTCVMSQAFASCTALTELAVPGTVTEIGTGAFSACTGLTAVTLAPGVRSLGAYAFAACTALRRIDLPDGMTLLGSGLFSGCTALTELPLPDDVAWVEPRLCENCTALQNIVLPAAMTEVPRGLLRGCTGLRRVTLQGAVTAVGDGAFAGCDALADVYFTGTRAQWDAVAVGANNARLTAAAVHLSAPAHTYPEAWTVVRVPTCTDDGLRTRTCLDPGCGKTLSETIPALGHDWDDGVIVRAPSGVRMGERRVTCRRCGRTQAVAIPPEIAAYEQFHDIDRNAWSYDGIQYCVARGLMSGTDTHTFLPGGVTTRAQLVQVLYHLAGDPDMTGVTTPFTDLTADWYQAAVAWAYETGVVDGTSPTTFSPGRPVTREQAAVLLMRYAARLPGFAGSDAPADLSAFADGGSVSGWARAGMADAVALGLF
;
A
#
# COMPACT_ATOMS: atom_id res chain seq x y z
N MET A 1 -30.99 25.46 -31.83
CA MET A 1 -31.85 24.86 -30.80
C MET A 1 -31.42 23.45 -30.35
N LYS A 2 -30.95 22.58 -31.26
CA LYS A 2 -30.55 21.20 -30.87
C LYS A 2 -29.28 21.10 -29.95
N LYS A 3 -28.35 22.07 -29.99
CA LYS A 3 -27.12 22.08 -29.16
C LYS A 3 -27.35 22.51 -27.70
N ARG A 4 -28.43 23.25 -27.40
CA ARG A 4 -28.79 23.61 -26.01
C ARG A 4 -29.54 22.50 -25.28
N ILE A 5 -30.15 21.58 -26.01
CA ILE A 5 -30.91 20.44 -25.44
C ILE A 5 -29.93 19.33 -24.97
N CYS A 6 -28.80 19.14 -25.64
CA CYS A 6 -27.81 18.14 -25.24
C CYS A 6 -27.09 18.50 -23.92
N THR A 7 -26.79 19.80 -23.71
CA THR A 7 -26.16 20.29 -22.46
C THR A 7 -27.14 20.28 -21.28
N LEU A 8 -28.43 20.53 -21.53
CA LEU A 8 -29.50 20.43 -20.54
C LEU A 8 -29.83 18.97 -20.19
N LEU A 9 -29.75 18.05 -21.16
CA LEU A 9 -29.95 16.61 -20.91
C LEU A 9 -28.78 15.98 -20.13
N LEU A 10 -27.54 16.43 -20.35
CA LEU A 10 -26.40 15.99 -19.55
C LEU A 10 -26.48 16.51 -18.10
N ALA A 11 -26.89 17.76 -17.92
CA ALA A 11 -27.14 18.33 -16.60
C ALA A 11 -28.34 17.65 -15.90
N LEU A 12 -29.37 17.27 -16.65
CA LEU A 12 -30.56 16.59 -16.12
C LEU A 12 -30.29 15.12 -15.79
N CYS A 13 -29.40 14.43 -16.52
CA CYS A 13 -28.95 13.08 -16.15
C CYS A 13 -28.04 13.08 -14.91
N LEU A 14 -27.36 14.19 -14.60
CA LEU A 14 -26.59 14.34 -13.35
C LEU A 14 -27.46 14.70 -12.14
N THR A 15 -28.68 15.22 -12.38
CA THR A 15 -29.64 15.58 -11.30
C THR A 15 -30.79 14.61 -11.13
N LEU A 16 -30.99 13.65 -12.03
CA LEU A 16 -31.99 12.60 -11.97
C LEU A 16 -31.30 11.22 -12.00
N GLY A 17 -30.32 11.02 -11.11
CA GLY A 17 -29.88 9.70 -10.73
C GLY A 17 -31.05 8.98 -10.10
N LEU A 18 -31.66 8.06 -10.82
CA LEU A 18 -32.61 7.11 -10.27
C LEU A 18 -31.92 6.37 -9.12
N LEU A 19 -32.19 6.82 -7.91
CA LEU A 19 -31.85 6.14 -6.68
C LEU A 19 -32.51 4.76 -6.71
N PRO A 20 -31.79 3.64 -6.58
CA PRO A 20 -32.40 2.46 -6.06
C PRO A 20 -32.82 2.79 -4.62
N ALA A 21 -34.09 2.72 -4.36
CA ALA A 21 -34.68 2.92 -3.06
C ALA A 21 -34.17 1.85 -2.08
N ALA A 22 -33.23 2.24 -1.26
CA ALA A 22 -32.96 1.64 0.04
C ALA A 22 -32.36 2.73 0.94
N ALA A 23 -33.05 3.86 1.08
CA ALA A 23 -32.89 4.70 2.25
C ALA A 23 -33.47 3.93 3.44
N GLN A 24 -32.64 3.08 4.05
CA GLN A 24 -32.96 2.57 5.36
C GLN A 24 -32.79 3.70 6.36
N ALA A 25 -33.89 3.96 7.10
CA ALA A 25 -34.00 4.95 8.14
C ALA A 25 -32.79 4.93 9.10
N ALA A 26 -32.46 6.10 9.66
CA ALA A 26 -31.58 6.31 10.78
C ALA A 26 -31.79 5.24 11.88
N GLY A 27 -31.08 4.13 11.79
CA GLY A 27 -30.86 3.19 12.88
C GLY A 27 -29.61 3.63 13.61
N ASP A 28 -29.61 3.42 14.92
CA ASP A 28 -28.48 3.50 15.85
C ASP A 28 -27.12 3.45 15.10
N GLY A 29 -26.18 4.30 15.47
CA GLY A 29 -24.92 4.60 14.77
C GLY A 29 -24.01 3.42 14.39
N SER A 30 -24.57 2.25 14.03
CA SER A 30 -23.79 1.07 13.60
C SER A 30 -24.60 0.13 12.69
N GLY A 31 -23.89 -0.68 11.91
CA GLY A 31 -24.49 -1.68 11.03
C GLY A 31 -23.48 -2.55 10.29
N THR A 32 -23.99 -3.42 9.45
CA THR A 32 -23.18 -4.34 8.64
C THR A 32 -23.67 -4.40 7.20
N PHE A 33 -22.72 -4.58 6.29
CA PHE A 33 -22.95 -4.97 4.91
C PHE A 33 -22.14 -6.26 4.69
N ASP A 34 -22.78 -7.40 4.84
CA ASP A 34 -22.11 -8.71 4.83
C ASP A 34 -20.95 -8.76 5.85
N THR A 35 -19.70 -8.83 5.41
CA THR A 35 -18.50 -8.88 6.27
C THR A 35 -17.94 -7.49 6.61
N VAL A 36 -18.46 -6.43 5.98
CA VAL A 36 -18.09 -5.04 6.27
C VAL A 36 -18.97 -4.51 7.40
N ARG A 37 -18.35 -3.94 8.42
CA ARG A 37 -19.02 -3.33 9.58
C ARG A 37 -18.79 -1.83 9.56
N TRP A 38 -19.78 -1.08 10.06
CA TRP A 38 -19.61 0.35 10.23
C TRP A 38 -20.18 0.83 11.56
N THR A 39 -19.60 1.89 12.07
CA THR A 39 -20.08 2.62 13.25
C THR A 39 -20.03 4.10 12.95
N LEU A 40 -21.06 4.83 13.34
CA LEU A 40 -21.14 6.28 13.24
C LEU A 40 -21.27 6.84 14.65
N ASP A 41 -20.34 7.70 15.03
CA ASP A 41 -20.40 8.38 16.33
C ASP A 41 -21.29 9.63 16.31
N ALA A 42 -21.50 10.23 17.48
CA ALA A 42 -22.36 11.41 17.64
C ALA A 42 -21.81 12.68 16.93
N ASP A 43 -20.51 12.71 16.62
CA ASP A 43 -19.83 13.82 15.95
C ASP A 43 -19.79 13.64 14.43
N GLY A 44 -20.38 12.57 13.91
CA GLY A 44 -20.43 12.24 12.49
C GLY A 44 -19.19 11.51 11.97
N GLY A 45 -18.38 10.94 12.86
CA GLY A 45 -17.23 10.10 12.51
C GLY A 45 -17.68 8.69 12.13
N LEU A 46 -17.59 8.35 10.85
CA LEU A 46 -17.90 7.03 10.33
C LEU A 46 -16.64 6.17 10.27
N THR A 47 -16.63 5.07 10.99
CA THR A 47 -15.62 4.02 10.86
C THR A 47 -16.17 2.84 10.09
N VAL A 48 -15.49 2.46 9.01
CA VAL A 48 -15.80 1.30 8.17
C VAL A 48 -14.69 0.26 8.35
N SER A 49 -15.04 -0.95 8.76
CA SER A 49 -14.11 -2.02 9.15
C SER A 49 -14.54 -3.38 8.61
N GLY A 50 -13.75 -4.41 8.90
CA GLY A 50 -14.02 -5.79 8.45
C GLY A 50 -13.26 -6.15 7.19
N THR A 51 -13.85 -7.02 6.37
CA THR A 51 -13.22 -7.59 5.15
C THR A 51 -14.18 -7.51 3.97
N GLY A 52 -13.65 -7.47 2.74
CA GLY A 52 -14.47 -7.43 1.52
C GLY A 52 -14.69 -6.03 0.96
N ASP A 53 -15.77 -5.84 0.22
CA ASP A 53 -16.07 -4.61 -0.49
C ASP A 53 -17.19 -3.83 0.19
N LEU A 54 -17.06 -2.51 0.28
CA LEU A 54 -18.18 -1.65 0.66
C LEU A 54 -19.16 -1.62 -0.52
N PRO A 55 -20.45 -1.93 -0.32
CA PRO A 55 -21.40 -2.04 -1.41
C PRO A 55 -21.72 -0.71 -2.10
N ASP A 56 -22.28 -0.80 -3.29
CA ASP A 56 -22.76 0.35 -4.06
C ASP A 56 -23.83 1.12 -3.27
N GLY A 57 -23.70 2.46 -3.23
CA GLY A 57 -24.65 3.35 -2.58
C GLY A 57 -24.75 3.23 -1.05
N ALA A 58 -23.82 2.54 -0.38
CA ALA A 58 -23.90 2.20 1.05
C ALA A 58 -24.32 3.37 1.97
N PHE A 59 -23.81 4.56 1.72
CA PHE A 59 -24.07 5.77 2.51
C PHE A 59 -24.52 6.96 1.65
N ALA A 60 -24.99 6.71 0.42
CA ALA A 60 -25.34 7.78 -0.50
C ALA A 60 -26.40 8.74 0.10
N GLY A 61 -26.14 10.04 -0.03
CA GLY A 61 -27.03 11.11 0.41
C GLY A 61 -27.09 11.34 1.93
N ARG A 62 -26.28 10.66 2.73
CA ARG A 62 -26.22 10.89 4.18
C ARG A 62 -25.55 12.23 4.49
N THR A 63 -26.23 13.03 5.28
CA THR A 63 -25.79 14.37 5.68
C THR A 63 -25.27 14.43 7.12
N ASP A 64 -25.31 13.33 7.82
CA ASP A 64 -24.82 13.16 9.19
C ASP A 64 -23.36 12.62 9.25
N ILE A 65 -22.75 12.28 8.11
CA ILE A 65 -21.37 11.84 8.02
C ILE A 65 -20.47 13.06 7.79
N VAL A 66 -19.54 13.30 8.72
CA VAL A 66 -18.59 14.41 8.69
C VAL A 66 -17.17 13.92 8.33
N THR A 67 -16.78 12.77 8.84
CA THR A 67 -15.50 12.12 8.51
C THR A 67 -15.71 10.64 8.24
N VAL A 68 -14.84 10.05 7.45
CA VAL A 68 -14.83 8.59 7.24
C VAL A 68 -13.42 8.04 7.37
N THR A 69 -13.31 6.89 8.05
CA THR A 69 -12.06 6.15 8.23
C THR A 69 -12.29 4.70 7.85
N PHE A 70 -11.47 4.18 6.95
CA PHE A 70 -11.46 2.75 6.61
C PHE A 70 -10.40 2.04 7.43
N THR A 71 -10.79 0.95 8.08
CA THR A 71 -9.91 0.09 8.88
C THR A 71 -10.09 -1.36 8.45
N GLY A 72 -9.19 -2.25 8.88
CA GLY A 72 -9.25 -3.67 8.50
C GLY A 72 -8.88 -3.91 7.03
N GLN A 73 -9.57 -4.85 6.38
CA GLN A 73 -9.29 -5.35 5.04
C GLN A 73 -10.41 -5.04 4.05
N VAL A 74 -10.97 -3.83 4.13
CA VAL A 74 -11.92 -3.33 3.12
C VAL A 74 -11.13 -3.00 1.86
N ALA A 75 -11.39 -3.75 0.77
CA ALA A 75 -10.57 -3.66 -0.45
C ALA A 75 -11.09 -2.63 -1.46
N ARG A 76 -12.41 -2.43 -1.54
CA ARG A 76 -13.03 -1.54 -2.53
C ARG A 76 -14.11 -0.67 -1.91
N ILE A 77 -14.17 0.59 -2.36
CA ILE A 77 -15.28 1.48 -2.05
C ILE A 77 -16.26 1.43 -3.23
N GLY A 78 -17.48 0.95 -2.99
CA GLY A 78 -18.50 0.71 -4.01
C GLY A 78 -18.91 1.95 -4.79
N ARG A 79 -19.62 1.76 -5.89
CA ARG A 79 -20.12 2.86 -6.71
C ARG A 79 -21.08 3.74 -5.91
N SER A 80 -20.90 5.05 -6.02
CA SER A 80 -21.76 6.04 -5.33
C SER A 80 -21.87 5.80 -3.81
N ALA A 81 -20.93 5.06 -3.18
CA ALA A 81 -21.05 4.66 -1.78
C ALA A 81 -21.25 5.86 -0.82
N PHE A 82 -20.65 7.01 -1.12
CA PHE A 82 -20.78 8.26 -0.38
C PHE A 82 -21.29 9.41 -1.25
N ALA A 83 -21.88 9.10 -2.41
CA ALA A 83 -22.37 10.15 -3.30
C ALA A 83 -23.39 11.06 -2.61
N GLY A 84 -23.19 12.37 -2.66
CA GLY A 84 -24.07 13.34 -2.03
C GLY A 84 -23.96 13.42 -0.50
N CYS A 85 -22.92 12.89 0.12
CA CYS A 85 -22.60 13.13 1.53
C CYS A 85 -22.08 14.56 1.70
N THR A 86 -23.01 15.54 1.67
CA THR A 86 -22.65 16.98 1.56
C THR A 86 -21.99 17.55 2.80
N GLN A 87 -22.01 16.87 3.94
CA GLN A 87 -21.32 17.27 5.16
C GLN A 87 -19.96 16.56 5.36
N LEU A 88 -19.62 15.60 4.49
CA LEU A 88 -18.35 14.91 4.56
C LEU A 88 -17.20 15.87 4.26
N ARG A 89 -16.37 16.14 5.27
CA ARG A 89 -15.23 17.09 5.21
C ARG A 89 -13.89 16.44 4.95
N ARG A 90 -13.73 15.18 5.40
CA ARG A 90 -12.43 14.50 5.38
C ARG A 90 -12.57 12.99 5.29
N VAL A 91 -11.67 12.37 4.54
CA VAL A 91 -11.40 10.94 4.57
C VAL A 91 -10.10 10.73 5.34
N ASP A 92 -10.18 10.19 6.56
CA ASP A 92 -9.04 10.12 7.50
C ASP A 92 -8.11 8.92 7.26
N GLY A 93 -8.55 7.94 6.51
CA GLY A 93 -7.74 6.79 6.14
C GLY A 93 -8.45 5.89 5.15
N PHE A 94 -7.69 5.27 4.29
CA PHE A 94 -8.18 4.31 3.29
C PHE A 94 -7.92 2.85 3.70
N GLY A 95 -7.17 2.60 4.79
CA GLY A 95 -6.84 1.24 5.22
C GLY A 95 -6.22 0.41 4.10
N ALA A 96 -6.84 -0.73 3.80
CA ALA A 96 -6.42 -1.65 2.73
C ALA A 96 -7.10 -1.38 1.37
N VAL A 97 -7.82 -0.27 1.21
CA VAL A 97 -8.54 0.05 -0.04
C VAL A 97 -7.56 0.15 -1.20
N THR A 98 -7.86 -0.59 -2.26
CA THR A 98 -7.09 -0.61 -3.52
C THR A 98 -7.81 0.08 -4.67
N CYS A 99 -9.14 0.18 -4.61
CA CYS A 99 -9.95 0.76 -5.67
C CYS A 99 -11.09 1.61 -5.11
N VAL A 100 -11.22 2.84 -5.64
CA VAL A 100 -12.37 3.73 -5.41
C VAL A 100 -13.25 3.69 -6.66
N MET A 101 -14.46 3.12 -6.55
CA MET A 101 -15.32 2.90 -7.70
C MET A 101 -15.98 4.19 -8.21
N SER A 102 -16.68 4.07 -9.35
CA SER A 102 -17.33 5.20 -10.01
C SER A 102 -18.26 5.97 -9.07
N GLN A 103 -18.13 7.30 -9.07
CA GLN A 103 -18.97 8.24 -8.30
C GLN A 103 -18.93 8.04 -6.77
N ALA A 104 -17.98 7.26 -6.24
CA ALA A 104 -17.96 6.85 -4.83
C ALA A 104 -18.11 8.02 -3.86
N PHE A 105 -17.54 9.19 -4.14
CA PHE A 105 -17.63 10.42 -3.35
C PHE A 105 -18.18 11.60 -4.17
N ALA A 106 -18.93 11.33 -5.23
CA ALA A 106 -19.48 12.41 -6.06
C ALA A 106 -20.35 13.37 -5.23
N SER A 107 -20.20 14.67 -5.45
CA SER A 107 -20.99 15.72 -4.76
C SER A 107 -20.80 15.76 -3.23
N CYS A 108 -19.64 15.32 -2.71
CA CYS A 108 -19.24 15.59 -1.34
C CYS A 108 -18.75 17.03 -1.22
N THR A 109 -19.68 17.98 -1.19
CA THR A 109 -19.39 19.43 -1.37
C THR A 109 -18.61 20.06 -0.22
N ALA A 110 -18.64 19.46 0.99
CA ALA A 110 -17.88 19.92 2.14
C ALA A 110 -16.47 19.31 2.22
N LEU A 111 -16.11 18.36 1.34
CA LEU A 111 -14.79 17.75 1.33
C LEU A 111 -13.75 18.78 0.89
N THR A 112 -12.80 19.11 1.78
CA THR A 112 -11.81 20.17 1.54
C THR A 112 -10.44 19.65 1.15
N GLU A 113 -10.07 18.49 1.67
CA GLU A 113 -8.77 17.88 1.47
C GLU A 113 -8.93 16.38 1.21
N LEU A 114 -8.08 15.83 0.35
CA LEU A 114 -8.07 14.42 0.03
C LEU A 114 -6.63 13.93 -0.06
N ALA A 115 -6.27 12.96 0.78
CA ALA A 115 -4.98 12.27 0.70
C ALA A 115 -5.23 10.79 0.31
N VAL A 116 -4.85 10.42 -0.90
CA VAL A 116 -4.99 9.05 -1.43
C VAL A 116 -3.67 8.32 -1.28
N PRO A 117 -3.61 7.25 -0.46
CA PRO A 117 -2.39 6.48 -0.24
C PRO A 117 -2.04 5.60 -1.46
N GLY A 118 -0.79 5.13 -1.50
CA GLY A 118 -0.30 4.27 -2.59
C GLY A 118 -0.92 2.86 -2.64
N THR A 119 -1.70 2.47 -1.65
CA THR A 119 -2.53 1.25 -1.68
C THR A 119 -3.66 1.37 -2.71
N VAL A 120 -4.20 2.58 -2.92
CA VAL A 120 -5.23 2.84 -3.93
C VAL A 120 -4.56 2.96 -5.30
N THR A 121 -4.80 1.99 -6.18
CA THR A 121 -4.22 1.96 -7.52
C THR A 121 -5.14 2.55 -8.59
N GLU A 122 -6.45 2.56 -8.33
CA GLU A 122 -7.48 3.00 -9.27
C GLU A 122 -8.51 3.93 -8.62
N ILE A 123 -8.78 5.06 -9.27
CA ILE A 123 -9.88 5.98 -8.96
C ILE A 123 -10.84 5.98 -10.16
N GLY A 124 -12.07 5.54 -9.94
CA GLY A 124 -13.09 5.32 -10.97
C GLY A 124 -13.70 6.59 -11.56
N THR A 125 -14.55 6.40 -12.56
CA THR A 125 -15.25 7.49 -13.27
C THR A 125 -16.06 8.35 -12.31
N GLY A 126 -15.83 9.66 -12.32
CA GLY A 126 -16.54 10.63 -11.51
C GLY A 126 -16.41 10.45 -9.99
N ALA A 127 -15.42 9.69 -9.52
CA ALA A 127 -15.32 9.29 -8.12
C ALA A 127 -15.39 10.45 -7.12
N PHE A 128 -14.83 11.61 -7.46
CA PHE A 128 -14.85 12.85 -6.68
C PHE A 128 -15.45 14.01 -7.47
N SER A 129 -16.28 13.72 -8.47
CA SER A 129 -16.91 14.78 -9.27
C SER A 129 -17.80 15.67 -8.41
N ALA A 130 -17.81 16.98 -8.73
CA ALA A 130 -18.59 17.99 -8.01
C ALA A 130 -18.28 18.12 -6.50
N CYS A 131 -17.08 17.71 -6.07
CA CYS A 131 -16.57 18.05 -4.74
C CYS A 131 -16.12 19.51 -4.74
N THR A 132 -17.10 20.44 -4.71
CA THR A 132 -16.86 21.87 -4.93
C THR A 132 -16.03 22.56 -3.85
N GLY A 133 -15.95 21.97 -2.64
CA GLY A 133 -15.11 22.43 -1.53
C GLY A 133 -13.66 21.95 -1.58
N LEU A 134 -13.33 21.00 -2.48
CA LEU A 134 -12.03 20.34 -2.52
C LEU A 134 -10.94 21.31 -3.02
N THR A 135 -10.03 21.68 -2.12
CA THR A 135 -8.95 22.65 -2.40
C THR A 135 -7.60 22.00 -2.64
N ALA A 136 -7.36 20.84 -2.02
CA ALA A 136 -6.10 20.11 -2.09
C ALA A 136 -6.32 18.60 -2.26
N VAL A 137 -5.57 18.02 -3.18
CA VAL A 137 -5.53 16.57 -3.43
C VAL A 137 -4.08 16.12 -3.46
N THR A 138 -3.75 15.11 -2.65
CA THR A 138 -2.46 14.44 -2.68
C THR A 138 -2.65 13.00 -3.14
N LEU A 139 -1.98 12.61 -4.21
CA LEU A 139 -1.95 11.25 -4.74
C LEU A 139 -0.58 10.64 -4.47
N ALA A 140 -0.53 9.52 -3.76
CA ALA A 140 0.74 8.83 -3.51
C ALA A 140 1.24 8.06 -4.75
N PRO A 141 2.55 7.75 -4.84
CA PRO A 141 3.15 6.99 -5.96
C PRO A 141 2.69 5.53 -6.03
N GLY A 142 1.46 5.25 -6.12
CA GLY A 142 0.84 3.93 -6.25
C GLY A 142 -0.41 4.03 -7.10
N VAL A 143 -0.98 5.23 -7.16
CA VAL A 143 -2.13 5.53 -8.02
C VAL A 143 -1.71 5.47 -9.48
N ARG A 144 -2.34 4.59 -10.27
CA ARG A 144 -1.98 4.32 -11.68
C ARG A 144 -3.03 4.81 -12.67
N SER A 145 -4.29 4.89 -12.23
CA SER A 145 -5.42 5.18 -13.11
C SER A 145 -6.39 6.16 -12.48
N LEU A 146 -6.72 7.22 -13.20
CA LEU A 146 -7.78 8.17 -12.90
C LEU A 146 -8.84 8.09 -13.99
N GLY A 147 -10.04 7.66 -13.63
CA GLY A 147 -11.17 7.47 -14.54
C GLY A 147 -11.71 8.79 -15.10
N ALA A 148 -12.56 8.70 -16.11
CA ALA A 148 -13.18 9.86 -16.72
C ALA A 148 -13.93 10.71 -15.67
N TYR A 149 -13.77 12.04 -15.76
CA TYR A 149 -14.44 13.02 -14.87
C TYR A 149 -14.18 12.82 -13.36
N ALA A 150 -13.11 12.10 -12.96
CA ALA A 150 -12.89 11.74 -11.56
C ALA A 150 -12.84 12.95 -10.62
N PHE A 151 -12.32 14.09 -11.07
CA PHE A 151 -12.30 15.37 -10.33
C PHE A 151 -13.04 16.49 -11.08
N ALA A 152 -13.98 16.14 -11.97
CA ALA A 152 -14.71 17.16 -12.71
C ALA A 152 -15.56 18.04 -11.77
N ALA A 153 -15.66 19.33 -12.08
CA ALA A 153 -16.40 20.33 -11.30
C ALA A 153 -15.93 20.49 -9.83
N CYS A 154 -14.67 20.15 -9.53
CA CYS A 154 -14.02 20.52 -8.27
C CYS A 154 -13.61 22.00 -8.35
N THR A 155 -14.58 22.90 -8.18
CA THR A 155 -14.43 24.33 -8.50
C THR A 155 -13.46 25.08 -7.59
N ALA A 156 -13.14 24.55 -6.40
CA ALA A 156 -12.16 25.13 -5.48
C ALA A 156 -10.75 24.57 -5.68
N LEU A 157 -10.55 23.51 -6.47
CA LEU A 157 -9.27 22.84 -6.67
C LEU A 157 -8.29 23.76 -7.43
N ARG A 158 -7.18 24.11 -6.76
CA ARG A 158 -6.19 25.06 -7.31
C ARG A 158 -5.01 24.36 -7.97
N ARG A 159 -4.60 23.23 -7.42
CA ARG A 159 -3.46 22.43 -7.87
C ARG A 159 -3.68 20.97 -7.51
N ILE A 160 -3.19 20.09 -8.33
CA ILE A 160 -3.03 18.66 -8.06
C ILE A 160 -1.72 18.20 -8.68
N ASP A 161 -0.93 17.46 -7.91
CA ASP A 161 0.29 16.83 -8.40
C ASP A 161 0.00 15.38 -8.74
N LEU A 162 0.20 15.03 -10.01
CA LEU A 162 0.01 13.68 -10.52
C LEU A 162 1.31 12.89 -10.33
N PRO A 163 1.27 11.67 -9.74
CA PRO A 163 2.46 10.85 -9.62
C PRO A 163 2.96 10.35 -10.97
N ASP A 164 4.27 10.08 -11.06
CA ASP A 164 4.87 9.43 -12.23
C ASP A 164 4.33 8.00 -12.42
N GLY A 165 4.41 7.49 -13.64
CA GLY A 165 3.95 6.15 -14.00
C GLY A 165 2.43 5.99 -14.05
N MET A 166 1.69 7.08 -14.25
CA MET A 166 0.25 7.03 -14.52
C MET A 166 -0.01 6.33 -15.86
N THR A 167 -0.95 5.39 -15.88
CA THR A 167 -1.30 4.65 -17.10
C THR A 167 -2.55 5.18 -17.79
N LEU A 168 -3.42 5.89 -17.06
CA LEU A 168 -4.65 6.45 -17.59
C LEU A 168 -5.01 7.78 -16.93
N LEU A 169 -5.11 8.84 -17.76
CA LEU A 169 -5.76 10.10 -17.43
C LEU A 169 -7.08 10.18 -18.21
N GLY A 170 -8.17 9.90 -17.55
CA GLY A 170 -9.49 9.75 -18.17
C GLY A 170 -10.06 11.03 -18.77
N SER A 171 -11.01 10.88 -19.68
CA SER A 171 -11.69 11.98 -20.36
C SER A 171 -12.32 12.95 -19.36
N GLY A 172 -12.13 14.27 -19.58
CA GLY A 172 -12.71 15.32 -18.75
C GLY A 172 -12.29 15.27 -17.28
N LEU A 173 -11.15 14.66 -16.96
CA LEU A 173 -10.69 14.40 -15.60
C LEU A 173 -10.81 15.60 -14.67
N PHE A 174 -10.44 16.81 -15.15
CA PHE A 174 -10.53 18.08 -14.42
C PHE A 174 -11.50 19.07 -15.07
N SER A 175 -12.45 18.58 -15.88
CA SER A 175 -13.41 19.45 -16.55
C SER A 175 -14.18 20.30 -15.54
N GLY A 176 -14.20 21.63 -15.73
CA GLY A 176 -14.88 22.56 -14.83
C GLY A 176 -14.17 22.86 -13.51
N CYS A 177 -12.91 22.53 -13.36
CA CYS A 177 -12.08 22.96 -12.23
C CYS A 177 -11.69 24.42 -12.40
N THR A 178 -12.63 25.33 -12.13
CA THR A 178 -12.51 26.76 -12.47
C THR A 178 -11.44 27.50 -11.68
N ALA A 179 -11.03 27.01 -10.51
CA ALA A 179 -9.94 27.58 -9.71
C ALA A 179 -8.56 26.97 -10.02
N LEU A 180 -8.47 25.97 -10.91
CA LEU A 180 -7.22 25.28 -11.20
C LEU A 180 -6.25 26.24 -11.93
N THR A 181 -5.17 26.61 -11.25
CA THR A 181 -4.15 27.52 -11.77
C THR A 181 -2.93 26.79 -12.30
N GLU A 182 -2.65 25.60 -11.77
CA GLU A 182 -1.48 24.80 -12.11
C GLU A 182 -1.86 23.33 -12.27
N LEU A 183 -1.38 22.69 -13.32
CA LEU A 183 -1.51 21.25 -13.56
C LEU A 183 -0.20 20.73 -14.15
N PRO A 184 0.75 20.32 -13.32
CA PRO A 184 1.94 19.63 -13.80
C PRO A 184 1.53 18.22 -14.27
N LEU A 185 1.74 17.96 -15.58
CA LEU A 185 1.54 16.64 -16.15
C LEU A 185 2.88 15.88 -16.14
N PRO A 186 2.91 14.60 -15.74
CA PRO A 186 4.13 13.78 -15.79
C PRO A 186 4.66 13.66 -17.22
N ASP A 187 5.98 13.72 -17.39
CA ASP A 187 6.62 13.73 -18.71
C ASP A 187 6.52 12.38 -19.44
N ASP A 188 6.27 11.29 -18.73
CA ASP A 188 6.11 9.91 -19.25
C ASP A 188 4.69 9.61 -19.76
N VAL A 189 3.74 10.50 -19.58
CA VAL A 189 2.37 10.33 -20.09
C VAL A 189 2.34 10.55 -21.60
N ALA A 190 2.27 9.44 -22.34
CA ALA A 190 2.23 9.50 -23.81
C ALA A 190 0.84 9.80 -24.38
N TRP A 191 -0.22 9.49 -23.65
CA TRP A 191 -1.60 9.68 -24.08
C TRP A 191 -2.48 10.23 -22.95
N VAL A 192 -3.32 11.18 -23.31
CA VAL A 192 -4.32 11.80 -22.42
C VAL A 192 -5.68 11.74 -23.14
N GLU A 193 -6.71 11.36 -22.43
CA GLU A 193 -8.06 11.33 -22.99
C GLU A 193 -8.61 12.74 -23.29
N PRO A 194 -9.57 12.87 -24.23
CA PRO A 194 -10.14 14.16 -24.61
C PRO A 194 -10.70 14.97 -23.43
N ARG A 195 -10.67 16.32 -23.58
CA ARG A 195 -11.31 17.28 -22.65
C ARG A 195 -10.73 17.30 -21.23
N LEU A 196 -9.50 16.85 -21.05
CA LEU A 196 -8.86 16.74 -19.72
C LEU A 196 -9.15 17.94 -18.81
N CYS A 197 -8.95 19.17 -19.33
CA CYS A 197 -9.12 20.44 -18.61
C CYS A 197 -10.17 21.34 -19.27
N GLU A 198 -11.26 20.77 -19.80
CA GLU A 198 -12.33 21.60 -20.39
C GLU A 198 -12.88 22.58 -19.35
N ASN A 199 -12.94 23.88 -19.66
CA ASN A 199 -13.43 24.96 -18.79
C ASN A 199 -12.61 25.19 -17.49
N CYS A 200 -11.31 24.92 -17.48
CA CYS A 200 -10.41 25.33 -16.39
C CYS A 200 -10.03 26.82 -16.59
N THR A 201 -10.93 27.71 -16.19
CA THR A 201 -10.86 29.14 -16.56
C THR A 201 -9.73 29.90 -15.87
N ALA A 202 -9.22 29.44 -14.74
CA ALA A 202 -8.10 30.06 -14.04
C ALA A 202 -6.72 29.55 -14.51
N LEU A 203 -6.67 28.51 -15.35
CA LEU A 203 -5.42 27.94 -15.83
C LEU A 203 -4.73 28.93 -16.78
N GLN A 204 -3.52 29.41 -16.41
CA GLN A 204 -2.82 30.41 -17.19
C GLN A 204 -1.77 29.83 -18.13
N ASN A 205 -1.11 28.76 -17.70
CA ASN A 205 -0.07 28.12 -18.50
C ASN A 205 -0.17 26.60 -18.32
N ILE A 206 0.24 25.85 -19.34
CA ILE A 206 0.37 24.41 -19.27
C ILE A 206 1.55 23.96 -20.12
N VAL A 207 2.27 22.96 -19.61
CA VAL A 207 3.31 22.24 -20.35
C VAL A 207 2.77 20.85 -20.64
N LEU A 208 2.67 20.48 -21.91
CA LEU A 208 2.23 19.14 -22.30
C LEU A 208 3.38 18.14 -22.16
N PRO A 209 3.10 16.87 -21.82
CA PRO A 209 4.11 15.84 -21.60
C PRO A 209 5.08 15.66 -22.77
N ALA A 210 6.33 15.30 -22.46
CA ALA A 210 7.37 15.10 -23.48
C ALA A 210 7.08 13.90 -24.38
N ALA A 211 6.41 12.87 -23.88
CA ALA A 211 6.05 11.67 -24.62
C ALA A 211 4.79 11.85 -25.52
N MET A 212 4.08 12.98 -25.42
CA MET A 212 2.83 13.20 -26.16
C MET A 212 3.11 13.51 -27.63
N THR A 213 2.51 12.76 -28.55
CA THR A 213 2.63 12.94 -30.00
C THR A 213 1.40 13.58 -30.63
N GLU A 214 0.27 13.57 -29.94
CA GLU A 214 -0.99 14.17 -30.40
C GLU A 214 -1.68 14.90 -29.24
N VAL A 215 -2.14 16.13 -29.47
CA VAL A 215 -2.98 16.88 -28.54
C VAL A 215 -4.44 16.49 -28.76
N PRO A 216 -5.11 15.82 -27.79
CA PRO A 216 -6.47 15.33 -27.99
C PRO A 216 -7.50 16.43 -28.20
N ARG A 217 -8.59 16.07 -28.86
CA ARG A 217 -9.70 17.00 -29.12
C ARG A 217 -10.24 17.60 -27.81
N GLY A 218 -10.44 18.92 -27.83
CA GLY A 218 -11.04 19.65 -26.70
C GLY A 218 -10.21 19.64 -25.42
N LEU A 219 -8.93 19.28 -25.47
CA LEU A 219 -8.08 19.11 -24.27
C LEU A 219 -8.20 20.28 -23.29
N LEU A 220 -8.10 21.51 -23.79
CA LEU A 220 -8.09 22.77 -23.03
C LEU A 220 -9.27 23.69 -23.46
N ARG A 221 -10.33 23.10 -24.00
CA ARG A 221 -11.48 23.87 -24.46
C ARG A 221 -12.07 24.73 -23.35
N GLY A 222 -12.30 26.01 -23.60
CA GLY A 222 -12.89 26.94 -22.63
C GLY A 222 -11.95 27.38 -21.51
N CYS A 223 -10.65 27.12 -21.61
CA CYS A 223 -9.64 27.67 -20.73
C CYS A 223 -9.40 29.16 -21.05
N THR A 224 -10.36 30.01 -20.71
CA THR A 224 -10.36 31.42 -21.06
C THR A 224 -9.18 32.20 -20.49
N GLY A 225 -8.60 31.76 -19.38
CA GLY A 225 -7.43 32.36 -18.75
C GLY A 225 -6.08 31.90 -19.32
N LEU A 226 -6.06 30.88 -20.21
CA LEU A 226 -4.82 30.30 -20.71
C LEU A 226 -4.08 31.30 -21.60
N ARG A 227 -2.88 31.70 -21.17
CA ARG A 227 -2.01 32.66 -21.87
C ARG A 227 -0.89 31.98 -22.62
N ARG A 228 -0.39 30.87 -22.12
CA ARG A 228 0.77 30.18 -22.63
C ARG A 228 0.56 28.67 -22.67
N VAL A 229 0.99 28.04 -23.74
CA VAL A 229 1.09 26.59 -23.85
C VAL A 229 2.48 26.20 -24.33
N THR A 230 3.06 25.15 -23.74
CA THR A 230 4.28 24.53 -24.25
C THR A 230 3.94 23.18 -24.86
N LEU A 231 4.21 23.04 -26.15
CA LEU A 231 4.07 21.81 -26.93
C LEU A 231 5.46 21.22 -27.17
N GLN A 232 5.59 19.93 -26.98
CA GLN A 232 6.87 19.27 -27.23
C GLN A 232 7.09 19.00 -28.74
N GLY A 233 8.36 18.90 -29.14
CA GLY A 233 8.71 18.68 -30.55
C GLY A 233 8.25 17.33 -31.13
N ALA A 234 7.80 16.42 -30.32
CA ALA A 234 7.18 15.17 -30.75
C ALA A 234 5.73 15.31 -31.23
N VAL A 235 5.07 16.44 -30.95
CA VAL A 235 3.66 16.67 -31.34
C VAL A 235 3.55 16.82 -32.83
N THR A 236 2.75 15.97 -33.46
CA THR A 236 2.49 15.96 -34.90
C THR A 236 1.05 16.37 -35.24
N ALA A 237 0.13 16.32 -34.30
CA ALA A 237 -1.27 16.68 -34.52
C ALA A 237 -1.90 17.38 -33.30
N VAL A 238 -2.84 18.28 -33.57
CA VAL A 238 -3.71 18.94 -32.59
C VAL A 238 -5.16 18.66 -32.96
N GLY A 239 -5.88 17.98 -32.09
CA GLY A 239 -7.27 17.60 -32.32
C GLY A 239 -8.24 18.77 -32.37
N ASP A 240 -9.43 18.53 -32.90
CA ASP A 240 -10.48 19.54 -33.08
C ASP A 240 -10.84 20.24 -31.75
N GLY A 241 -10.79 21.57 -31.78
CA GLY A 241 -11.18 22.43 -30.66
C GLY A 241 -10.34 22.22 -29.40
N ALA A 242 -9.15 21.67 -29.51
CA ALA A 242 -8.27 21.47 -28.35
C ALA A 242 -8.04 22.78 -27.58
N PHE A 243 -7.98 23.91 -28.28
CA PHE A 243 -7.82 25.26 -27.73
C PHE A 243 -9.03 26.18 -28.04
N ALA A 244 -10.20 25.60 -28.32
CA ALA A 244 -11.39 26.41 -28.59
C ALA A 244 -11.81 27.20 -27.33
N GLY A 245 -11.96 28.52 -27.46
CA GLY A 245 -12.31 29.39 -26.32
C GLY A 245 -11.15 29.69 -25.36
N CYS A 246 -9.90 29.43 -25.77
CA CYS A 246 -8.72 29.90 -25.04
C CYS A 246 -8.43 31.38 -25.44
N ASP A 247 -9.32 32.28 -25.03
CA ASP A 247 -9.33 33.64 -25.57
C ASP A 247 -8.09 34.48 -25.18
N ALA A 248 -7.43 34.13 -24.06
CA ALA A 248 -6.21 34.79 -23.62
C ALA A 248 -4.93 34.20 -24.20
N LEU A 249 -4.98 33.14 -25.02
CA LEU A 249 -3.79 32.46 -25.52
C LEU A 249 -2.99 33.40 -26.48
N ALA A 250 -1.81 33.78 -26.02
CA ALA A 250 -0.91 34.69 -26.69
C ALA A 250 0.37 34.01 -27.19
N ASP A 251 0.90 33.06 -26.42
CA ASP A 251 2.21 32.46 -26.67
C ASP A 251 2.12 30.93 -26.78
N VAL A 252 2.73 30.37 -27.80
CA VAL A 252 2.95 28.94 -28.00
C VAL A 252 4.45 28.67 -28.00
N TYR A 253 4.94 27.91 -27.04
CA TYR A 253 6.32 27.43 -27.05
C TYR A 253 6.35 26.03 -27.66
N PHE A 254 7.20 25.85 -28.66
CA PHE A 254 7.38 24.58 -29.32
C PHE A 254 8.85 24.14 -29.22
N THR A 255 9.12 22.99 -28.62
CA THR A 255 10.51 22.56 -28.37
C THR A 255 11.18 21.92 -29.58
N GLY A 256 10.47 21.81 -30.72
CA GLY A 256 10.98 21.31 -31.99
C GLY A 256 11.49 22.42 -32.90
N THR A 257 11.82 22.03 -34.12
CA THR A 257 12.25 22.93 -35.17
C THR A 257 11.07 23.66 -35.85
N ARG A 258 11.35 24.71 -36.59
CA ARG A 258 10.35 25.43 -37.40
C ARG A 258 9.65 24.48 -38.38
N ALA A 259 10.42 23.64 -39.07
CA ALA A 259 9.86 22.68 -40.02
C ALA A 259 8.91 21.66 -39.36
N GLN A 260 9.22 21.23 -38.14
CA GLN A 260 8.32 20.35 -37.39
C GLN A 260 7.03 21.07 -37.01
N TRP A 261 7.12 22.32 -36.53
CA TRP A 261 5.92 23.11 -36.21
C TRP A 261 5.03 23.32 -37.43
N ASP A 262 5.62 23.69 -38.57
CA ASP A 262 4.88 23.93 -39.82
C ASP A 262 4.22 22.65 -40.36
N ALA A 263 4.70 21.47 -39.95
CA ALA A 263 4.14 20.19 -40.32
C ALA A 263 3.06 19.68 -39.32
N VAL A 264 2.83 20.37 -38.19
CA VAL A 264 1.78 19.97 -37.22
C VAL A 264 0.40 20.08 -37.85
N ALA A 265 -0.33 18.98 -37.92
CA ALA A 265 -1.71 18.97 -38.39
C ALA A 265 -2.63 19.59 -37.32
N VAL A 266 -3.16 20.78 -37.56
CA VAL A 266 -4.06 21.47 -36.63
C VAL A 266 -5.52 21.28 -37.04
N GLY A 267 -6.29 20.57 -36.20
CA GLY A 267 -7.72 20.34 -36.41
C GLY A 267 -8.58 21.59 -36.32
N ALA A 268 -9.85 21.47 -36.67
CA ALA A 268 -10.81 22.57 -36.70
C ALA A 268 -11.00 23.25 -35.32
N ASN A 269 -11.45 24.52 -35.33
CA ASN A 269 -11.77 25.31 -34.13
C ASN A 269 -10.57 25.59 -33.19
N ASN A 270 -9.35 25.68 -33.73
CA ASN A 270 -8.13 26.05 -32.99
C ASN A 270 -7.57 27.42 -33.40
N ALA A 271 -8.43 28.37 -33.82
CA ALA A 271 -8.03 29.67 -34.34
C ALA A 271 -7.12 30.46 -33.37
N ARG A 272 -7.28 30.31 -32.07
CA ARG A 272 -6.43 30.96 -31.05
C ARG A 272 -5.02 30.40 -31.04
N LEU A 273 -4.85 29.09 -31.20
CA LEU A 273 -3.54 28.45 -31.29
C LEU A 273 -2.76 28.95 -32.51
N THR A 274 -3.45 29.01 -33.67
CA THR A 274 -2.81 29.43 -34.93
C THR A 274 -2.54 30.92 -35.01
N ALA A 275 -3.21 31.75 -34.20
CA ALA A 275 -2.99 33.21 -34.14
C ALA A 275 -1.96 33.61 -33.07
N ALA A 276 -1.58 32.72 -32.17
CA ALA A 276 -0.63 32.99 -31.10
C ALA A 276 0.80 33.13 -31.62
N ALA A 277 1.65 33.87 -30.89
CA ALA A 277 3.07 33.97 -31.18
C ALA A 277 3.78 32.64 -30.93
N VAL A 278 4.48 32.09 -31.92
CA VAL A 278 5.19 30.81 -31.82
C VAL A 278 6.66 31.05 -31.53
N HIS A 279 7.11 30.50 -30.41
CA HIS A 279 8.49 30.50 -29.94
C HIS A 279 9.09 29.10 -30.10
N LEU A 280 10.19 28.98 -30.86
CA LEU A 280 10.85 27.68 -31.12
C LEU A 280 11.89 27.32 -30.06
N SER A 281 11.58 27.56 -28.83
CA SER A 281 12.39 27.14 -27.67
C SER A 281 11.51 27.04 -26.46
N ALA A 282 11.75 26.00 -25.63
CA ALA A 282 11.10 25.96 -24.34
C ALA A 282 11.60 27.15 -23.48
N PRO A 283 10.73 27.81 -22.69
CA PRO A 283 11.19 28.79 -21.74
C PRO A 283 12.16 28.14 -20.77
N ALA A 284 13.34 28.77 -20.54
CA ALA A 284 14.25 28.30 -19.52
C ALA A 284 13.55 28.36 -18.13
N HIS A 285 13.52 27.24 -17.42
CA HIS A 285 12.96 27.23 -16.09
C HIS A 285 13.92 27.84 -15.08
N THR A 286 13.48 28.84 -14.36
CA THR A 286 14.22 29.44 -13.24
C THR A 286 13.60 28.96 -11.94
N TYR A 287 14.40 28.35 -11.09
CA TYR A 287 13.94 27.84 -9.78
C TYR A 287 14.53 28.67 -8.64
N PRO A 288 13.81 28.86 -7.52
CA PRO A 288 14.37 29.50 -6.35
C PRO A 288 15.51 28.66 -5.78
N GLU A 289 16.47 29.27 -5.10
CA GLU A 289 17.52 28.52 -4.38
C GLU A 289 16.95 27.69 -3.24
N ALA A 290 15.94 28.19 -2.55
CA ALA A 290 15.30 27.53 -1.44
C ALA A 290 14.36 26.40 -1.87
N TRP A 291 14.44 25.28 -1.17
CA TRP A 291 13.51 24.17 -1.30
C TRP A 291 12.32 24.31 -0.37
N THR A 292 11.15 23.94 -0.82
CA THR A 292 9.95 23.80 0.02
C THR A 292 9.80 22.33 0.40
N VAL A 293 9.77 22.04 1.70
CA VAL A 293 9.50 20.68 2.18
C VAL A 293 7.99 20.41 2.06
N VAL A 294 7.64 19.48 1.21
CA VAL A 294 6.25 19.04 0.96
C VAL A 294 5.86 17.93 1.91
N ARG A 295 6.80 17.03 2.19
CA ARG A 295 6.62 15.95 3.14
C ARG A 295 7.87 15.83 4.00
N VAL A 296 7.69 15.93 5.32
CA VAL A 296 8.78 15.76 6.29
C VAL A 296 9.13 14.25 6.36
N PRO A 297 10.42 13.88 6.33
CA PRO A 297 10.80 12.48 6.49
C PRO A 297 10.44 11.97 7.88
N THR A 298 10.03 10.70 7.96
CA THR A 298 9.82 9.97 9.20
C THR A 298 11.03 9.10 9.53
N CYS A 299 10.95 8.26 10.55
CA CYS A 299 12.02 7.30 10.83
C CYS A 299 12.16 6.25 9.73
N THR A 300 11.10 5.94 9.01
CA THR A 300 11.04 4.86 8.01
C THR A 300 10.73 5.34 6.61
N ASP A 301 10.06 6.49 6.49
CA ASP A 301 9.60 6.99 5.20
C ASP A 301 10.42 8.21 4.77
N ASP A 302 10.78 8.22 3.53
CA ASP A 302 11.44 9.36 2.91
C ASP A 302 10.53 10.58 2.90
N GLY A 303 11.10 11.75 3.13
CA GLY A 303 10.47 13.02 2.89
C GLY A 303 10.54 13.42 1.42
N LEU A 304 9.92 14.55 1.09
CA LEU A 304 9.94 15.15 -0.23
C LEU A 304 10.12 16.66 -0.11
N ARG A 305 11.01 17.23 -0.91
CA ARG A 305 11.13 18.66 -1.10
C ARG A 305 11.03 19.03 -2.56
N THR A 306 10.46 20.18 -2.82
CA THR A 306 10.24 20.65 -4.20
C THR A 306 10.71 22.09 -4.38
N ARG A 307 11.00 22.45 -5.60
CA ARG A 307 11.15 23.83 -6.06
C ARG A 307 10.24 24.03 -7.25
N THR A 308 9.38 25.03 -7.21
CA THR A 308 8.51 25.37 -8.33
C THR A 308 9.15 26.46 -9.17
N CYS A 309 9.03 26.37 -10.47
CA CYS A 309 9.51 27.40 -11.39
C CYS A 309 8.96 28.78 -11.01
N LEU A 310 9.82 29.78 -11.02
CA LEU A 310 9.47 31.19 -10.68
C LEU A 310 8.63 31.86 -11.76
N ASP A 311 8.56 31.30 -12.97
CA ASP A 311 7.75 31.85 -14.05
C ASP A 311 6.25 31.65 -13.74
N PRO A 312 5.47 32.74 -13.58
CA PRO A 312 4.08 32.65 -13.16
C PRO A 312 3.26 31.72 -14.08
N GLY A 313 2.63 30.71 -13.47
CA GLY A 313 1.79 29.71 -14.15
C GLY A 313 2.57 28.66 -14.97
N CYS A 314 3.89 28.59 -14.85
CA CYS A 314 4.66 27.48 -15.44
C CYS A 314 4.34 26.14 -14.77
N GLY A 315 4.18 26.12 -13.44
CA GLY A 315 3.84 24.93 -12.67
C GLY A 315 4.88 23.81 -12.63
N LYS A 316 5.96 23.87 -13.43
CA LYS A 316 7.03 22.86 -13.37
C LYS A 316 7.70 22.86 -12.00
N THR A 317 7.83 21.68 -11.42
CA THR A 317 8.50 21.47 -10.14
C THR A 317 9.70 20.56 -10.33
N LEU A 318 10.78 20.89 -9.63
CA LEU A 318 11.84 19.92 -9.33
C LEU A 318 11.53 19.28 -8.00
N SER A 319 11.61 17.97 -7.94
CA SER A 319 11.39 17.20 -6.72
C SER A 319 12.68 16.51 -6.30
N GLU A 320 12.92 16.46 -5.00
CA GLU A 320 14.07 15.76 -4.42
C GLU A 320 13.62 15.02 -3.17
N THR A 321 14.01 13.76 -3.09
CA THR A 321 13.75 12.92 -1.92
C THR A 321 14.63 13.35 -0.75
N ILE A 322 14.04 13.51 0.43
CA ILE A 322 14.76 13.68 1.69
C ILE A 322 14.83 12.28 2.34
N PRO A 323 16.00 11.67 2.50
CA PRO A 323 16.10 10.33 3.06
C PRO A 323 15.40 10.22 4.43
N ALA A 324 14.83 9.05 4.70
CA ALA A 324 14.28 8.70 6.00
C ALA A 324 15.31 8.92 7.10
N LEU A 325 14.86 9.43 8.25
CA LEU A 325 15.73 9.83 9.36
C LEU A 325 16.41 8.66 10.08
N GLY A 326 15.92 7.45 9.86
CA GLY A 326 16.28 6.29 10.67
C GLY A 326 15.71 6.38 12.09
N HIS A 327 15.84 5.31 12.85
CA HIS A 327 15.48 5.33 14.27
C HIS A 327 16.63 5.85 15.12
N ASP A 328 16.30 6.71 16.08
CA ASP A 328 17.20 7.22 17.12
C ASP A 328 16.86 6.50 18.42
N TRP A 329 17.52 5.38 18.66
CA TRP A 329 17.23 4.54 19.81
C TRP A 329 17.86 5.13 21.09
N ASP A 330 17.11 5.06 22.18
CA ASP A 330 17.61 5.37 23.53
C ASP A 330 18.53 4.24 24.04
N ASP A 331 19.07 4.42 25.24
CA ASP A 331 19.93 3.40 25.88
C ASP A 331 19.12 2.17 26.34
N GLY A 332 17.80 2.28 26.34
CA GLY A 332 16.85 1.23 26.67
C GLY A 332 16.82 0.80 28.13
N VAL A 333 15.83 0.01 28.44
CA VAL A 333 15.64 -0.59 29.78
C VAL A 333 15.91 -2.09 29.68
N ILE A 334 16.71 -2.62 30.60
CA ILE A 334 16.95 -4.06 30.72
C ILE A 334 15.63 -4.72 31.16
N VAL A 335 15.03 -5.51 30.29
CA VAL A 335 13.81 -6.30 30.55
C VAL A 335 14.20 -7.61 31.23
N ARG A 336 15.31 -8.19 30.79
CA ARG A 336 15.89 -9.40 31.35
C ARG A 336 17.42 -9.29 31.31
N ALA A 337 18.06 -9.38 32.47
CA ALA A 337 19.52 -9.41 32.53
C ALA A 337 20.06 -10.71 31.91
N PRO A 338 21.23 -10.68 31.28
CA PRO A 338 21.92 -11.91 30.90
C PRO A 338 22.26 -12.72 32.16
N SER A 339 22.35 -14.02 32.03
CA SER A 339 22.66 -14.90 33.15
C SER A 339 23.38 -16.16 32.67
N GLY A 340 24.62 -16.34 33.03
CA GLY A 340 25.45 -17.44 32.59
C GLY A 340 25.46 -17.50 31.04
N VAL A 341 25.06 -18.63 30.46
CA VAL A 341 25.01 -18.82 28.98
C VAL A 341 23.77 -18.23 28.32
N ARG A 342 22.83 -17.69 29.07
CA ARG A 342 21.57 -17.13 28.53
C ARG A 342 21.69 -15.67 28.19
N MET A 343 21.17 -15.32 27.03
CA MET A 343 21.08 -13.93 26.59
C MET A 343 20.08 -13.16 27.46
N GLY A 344 20.43 -11.93 27.77
CA GLY A 344 19.52 -10.93 28.27
C GLY A 344 18.73 -10.26 27.16
N GLU A 345 17.83 -9.37 27.57
CA GLU A 345 17.03 -8.55 26.67
C GLU A 345 16.93 -7.13 27.18
N ARG A 346 17.17 -6.17 26.32
CA ARG A 346 16.97 -4.75 26.56
C ARG A 346 15.93 -4.23 25.58
N ARG A 347 14.96 -3.48 26.07
CA ARG A 347 13.97 -2.80 25.23
C ARG A 347 14.44 -1.38 25.02
N VAL A 348 14.69 -1.03 23.77
CA VAL A 348 15.03 0.32 23.34
C VAL A 348 13.80 0.99 22.71
N THR A 349 13.70 2.32 22.90
CA THR A 349 12.60 3.12 22.35
C THR A 349 13.18 4.19 21.45
N CYS A 350 12.61 4.37 20.26
CA CYS A 350 13.04 5.45 19.38
C CYS A 350 12.58 6.81 19.95
N ARG A 351 13.52 7.72 20.17
CA ARG A 351 13.27 9.08 20.67
C ARG A 351 12.42 9.93 19.75
N ARG A 352 12.38 9.57 18.43
CA ARG A 352 11.62 10.33 17.42
C ARG A 352 10.19 9.85 17.26
N CYS A 353 9.95 8.54 17.18
CA CYS A 353 8.64 7.98 16.83
C CYS A 353 8.01 7.11 17.92
N GLY A 354 8.69 6.88 19.04
CA GLY A 354 8.18 6.04 20.15
C GLY A 354 8.17 4.54 19.87
N ARG A 355 8.57 4.08 18.68
CA ARG A 355 8.64 2.64 18.35
C ARG A 355 9.62 1.96 19.30
N THR A 356 9.23 0.80 19.80
CA THR A 356 10.08 -0.03 20.66
C THR A 356 10.66 -1.21 19.89
N GLN A 357 11.87 -1.63 20.29
CA GLN A 357 12.53 -2.80 19.74
C GLN A 357 13.23 -3.56 20.89
N ALA A 358 13.15 -4.90 20.85
CA ALA A 358 13.94 -5.75 21.71
C ALA A 358 15.35 -5.92 21.13
N VAL A 359 16.35 -5.68 21.96
CA VAL A 359 17.77 -5.87 21.62
C VAL A 359 18.34 -6.91 22.57
N ALA A 360 18.94 -7.94 21.99
CA ALA A 360 19.56 -8.99 22.78
C ALA A 360 20.83 -8.46 23.47
N ILE A 361 21.02 -8.82 24.75
CA ILE A 361 22.25 -8.61 25.49
C ILE A 361 23.02 -9.95 25.45
N PRO A 362 24.30 -9.96 25.02
CA PRO A 362 25.09 -11.19 25.00
C PRO A 362 25.08 -11.93 26.35
N PRO A 363 25.18 -13.26 26.36
CA PRO A 363 25.32 -14.02 27.58
C PRO A 363 26.65 -13.66 28.29
N GLU A 364 26.71 -13.92 29.59
CA GLU A 364 27.91 -13.65 30.40
C GLU A 364 29.05 -14.60 30.06
N ILE A 365 28.71 -15.86 29.73
CA ILE A 365 29.66 -16.90 29.34
C ILE A 365 29.21 -17.60 28.05
N ALA A 366 30.13 -18.18 27.32
CA ALA A 366 29.84 -18.98 26.13
C ALA A 366 29.37 -20.40 26.50
N ALA A 367 28.62 -21.07 25.60
CA ALA A 367 28.09 -22.41 25.88
C ALA A 367 29.19 -23.45 26.19
N TYR A 368 30.37 -23.38 25.54
CA TYR A 368 31.47 -24.30 25.81
C TYR A 368 32.13 -24.07 27.18
N GLU A 369 31.92 -22.95 27.82
CA GLU A 369 32.40 -22.67 29.18
C GLU A 369 31.50 -23.32 30.25
N GLN A 370 30.21 -23.48 29.95
CA GLN A 370 29.28 -24.19 30.82
C GLN A 370 29.30 -25.69 30.54
N PHE A 371 29.24 -26.10 29.27
CA PHE A 371 29.10 -27.51 28.90
C PHE A 371 30.47 -28.04 28.43
N HIS A 372 31.04 -28.97 29.18
CA HIS A 372 32.39 -29.45 28.98
C HIS A 372 32.56 -30.40 27.77
N ASP A 373 31.45 -30.87 27.22
CA ASP A 373 31.37 -31.78 26.07
C ASP A 373 31.09 -31.07 24.74
N ILE A 374 31.12 -29.73 24.71
CA ILE A 374 30.98 -28.92 23.48
C ILE A 374 32.37 -28.54 22.95
N ASP A 375 32.67 -28.98 21.72
CA ASP A 375 33.84 -28.49 20.99
C ASP A 375 33.45 -27.21 20.19
N ARG A 376 34.09 -26.08 20.51
CA ARG A 376 33.90 -24.78 19.83
C ARG A 376 34.26 -24.79 18.36
N ASN A 377 35.04 -25.78 17.89
CA ASN A 377 35.41 -25.92 16.49
C ASN A 377 34.51 -26.92 15.74
N ALA A 378 33.57 -27.57 16.43
CA ALA A 378 32.63 -28.45 15.78
C ALA A 378 31.59 -27.66 14.93
N TRP A 379 31.16 -28.24 13.82
CA TRP A 379 30.17 -27.67 12.94
C TRP A 379 28.83 -27.31 13.65
N SER A 380 28.52 -27.99 14.73
CA SER A 380 27.30 -27.81 15.52
C SER A 380 27.39 -26.68 16.56
N TYR A 381 28.59 -26.10 16.77
CA TYR A 381 28.81 -25.16 17.87
C TYR A 381 27.90 -23.93 17.80
N ASP A 382 27.82 -23.27 16.64
CA ASP A 382 27.02 -22.05 16.46
C ASP A 382 25.53 -22.33 16.69
N GLY A 383 25.03 -23.48 16.25
CA GLY A 383 23.66 -23.92 16.49
C GLY A 383 23.40 -24.18 17.98
N ILE A 384 24.32 -24.82 18.67
CA ILE A 384 24.22 -25.07 20.12
C ILE A 384 24.24 -23.73 20.87
N GLN A 385 25.22 -22.86 20.59
CA GLN A 385 25.32 -21.53 21.19
C GLN A 385 24.02 -20.73 20.99
N TYR A 386 23.47 -20.78 19.78
CA TYR A 386 22.20 -20.11 19.45
C TYR A 386 21.02 -20.64 20.29
N CYS A 387 20.89 -21.97 20.36
CA CYS A 387 19.77 -22.62 21.08
C CYS A 387 19.88 -22.42 22.61
N VAL A 388 21.08 -22.57 23.16
CA VAL A 388 21.33 -22.39 24.59
C VAL A 388 21.13 -20.93 25.01
N ALA A 389 21.70 -19.99 24.27
CA ALA A 389 21.59 -18.56 24.55
C ALA A 389 20.13 -18.06 24.55
N ARG A 390 19.27 -18.67 23.75
CA ARG A 390 17.83 -18.35 23.69
C ARG A 390 16.96 -19.20 24.59
N GLY A 391 17.55 -20.17 25.29
CA GLY A 391 16.81 -21.07 26.15
C GLY A 391 15.94 -22.09 25.41
N LEU A 392 16.23 -22.32 24.14
CA LEU A 392 15.54 -23.34 23.34
C LEU A 392 15.97 -24.74 23.73
N MET A 393 17.22 -24.88 24.19
CA MET A 393 17.82 -26.10 24.70
C MET A 393 18.63 -25.80 25.98
N SER A 394 18.68 -26.73 26.91
CA SER A 394 19.32 -26.53 28.21
C SER A 394 20.39 -27.56 28.59
N GLY A 395 20.73 -28.45 27.67
CA GLY A 395 21.59 -29.61 27.98
C GLY A 395 20.87 -30.75 28.68
N THR A 396 21.58 -31.84 28.91
CA THR A 396 21.09 -33.01 29.62
C THR A 396 21.27 -32.89 31.13
N ASP A 397 22.25 -32.11 31.57
CA ASP A 397 22.49 -31.66 32.93
C ASP A 397 23.19 -30.27 32.91
N THR A 398 23.63 -29.80 34.08
CA THR A 398 24.24 -28.48 34.24
C THR A 398 25.56 -28.30 33.50
N HIS A 399 26.27 -29.37 33.13
CA HIS A 399 27.59 -29.33 32.53
C HIS A 399 27.75 -30.19 31.26
N THR A 400 26.69 -30.93 30.89
CA THR A 400 26.67 -31.82 29.74
C THR A 400 25.56 -31.43 28.76
N PHE A 401 25.88 -31.21 27.50
CA PHE A 401 24.90 -30.92 26.44
C PHE A 401 24.52 -32.15 25.63
N LEU A 402 25.46 -33.07 25.42
CA LEU A 402 25.36 -34.28 24.62
C LEU A 402 25.16 -34.02 23.12
N PRO A 403 26.08 -33.30 22.44
CA PRO A 403 25.93 -32.90 21.02
C PRO A 403 25.74 -34.08 20.05
N GLY A 404 26.31 -35.24 20.36
CA GLY A 404 26.20 -36.49 19.58
C GLY A 404 24.99 -37.35 19.94
N GLY A 405 24.14 -36.89 20.85
CA GLY A 405 22.98 -37.65 21.33
C GLY A 405 21.87 -37.73 20.26
N VAL A 406 21.11 -38.82 20.35
CA VAL A 406 19.95 -39.00 19.47
C VAL A 406 18.79 -38.15 19.99
N THR A 407 18.30 -37.26 19.14
CA THR A 407 17.16 -36.39 19.46
C THR A 407 15.86 -37.20 19.46
N THR A 408 15.11 -37.12 20.55
CA THR A 408 13.79 -37.75 20.64
C THR A 408 12.68 -36.87 20.11
N ARG A 409 11.51 -37.45 19.83
CA ARG A 409 10.33 -36.71 19.39
C ARG A 409 9.91 -35.65 20.41
N ALA A 410 9.93 -35.96 21.69
CA ALA A 410 9.61 -35.02 22.77
C ALA A 410 10.59 -33.83 22.80
N GLN A 411 11.89 -34.08 22.63
CA GLN A 411 12.90 -33.02 22.62
C GLN A 411 12.71 -32.07 21.43
N LEU A 412 12.45 -32.58 20.22
CA LEU A 412 12.20 -31.71 19.06
C LEU A 412 10.95 -30.85 19.27
N VAL A 413 9.86 -31.46 19.76
CA VAL A 413 8.61 -30.72 20.03
C VAL A 413 8.78 -29.68 21.13
N GLN A 414 9.59 -29.98 22.15
CA GLN A 414 9.94 -29.01 23.21
C GLN A 414 10.67 -27.79 22.63
N VAL A 415 11.62 -28.00 21.73
CA VAL A 415 12.32 -26.88 21.06
C VAL A 415 11.35 -26.03 20.24
N LEU A 416 10.41 -26.65 19.51
CA LEU A 416 9.39 -25.91 18.74
C LEU A 416 8.42 -25.14 19.65
N TYR A 417 8.08 -25.70 20.81
CA TYR A 417 7.25 -25.04 21.81
C TYR A 417 7.94 -23.80 22.41
N HIS A 418 9.25 -23.91 22.74
CA HIS A 418 10.05 -22.76 23.16
C HIS A 418 10.17 -21.70 22.06
N LEU A 419 10.31 -22.10 20.79
CA LEU A 419 10.30 -21.19 19.65
C LEU A 419 8.96 -20.45 19.50
N ALA A 420 7.85 -21.08 19.89
CA ALA A 420 6.52 -20.49 19.90
C ALA A 420 6.28 -19.55 21.10
N GLY A 421 7.24 -19.44 22.03
CA GLY A 421 7.16 -18.56 23.19
C GLY A 421 6.46 -19.15 24.39
N ASP A 422 6.47 -20.47 24.53
CA ASP A 422 5.90 -21.21 25.66
C ASP A 422 4.41 -20.86 25.96
N PRO A 423 3.50 -21.03 24.99
CA PRO A 423 2.09 -20.68 25.20
C PRO A 423 1.49 -21.43 26.41
N ASP A 424 0.60 -20.77 27.15
CA ASP A 424 -0.10 -21.41 28.24
C ASP A 424 -1.02 -22.53 27.73
N MET A 425 -0.76 -23.76 28.20
CA MET A 425 -1.51 -24.96 27.84
C MET A 425 -2.31 -25.50 29.03
N THR A 426 -2.55 -24.69 30.05
CA THR A 426 -3.33 -25.09 31.23
C THR A 426 -4.74 -25.55 30.82
N GLY A 427 -5.09 -26.78 31.19
CA GLY A 427 -6.40 -27.38 30.90
C GLY A 427 -6.55 -27.99 29.51
N VAL A 428 -5.54 -27.91 28.64
CA VAL A 428 -5.55 -28.58 27.34
C VAL A 428 -5.19 -30.05 27.51
N THR A 429 -6.02 -30.93 26.93
CA THR A 429 -5.84 -32.39 27.00
C THR A 429 -5.50 -32.96 25.63
N THR A 430 -4.74 -34.03 25.60
CA THR A 430 -4.42 -34.78 24.40
C THR A 430 -4.98 -36.21 24.46
N PRO A 431 -5.18 -36.91 23.36
CA PRO A 431 -5.60 -38.33 23.38
C PRO A 431 -4.46 -39.28 23.78
N PHE A 432 -3.23 -38.76 23.98
CA PHE A 432 -2.06 -39.61 24.19
C PHE A 432 -1.95 -40.11 25.61
N THR A 433 -1.84 -41.44 25.78
CA THR A 433 -1.78 -42.09 27.07
C THR A 433 -0.34 -42.41 27.52
N ASP A 434 0.65 -42.15 26.70
CA ASP A 434 2.06 -42.47 26.90
C ASP A 434 2.94 -41.26 27.29
N LEU A 435 2.31 -40.17 27.72
CA LEU A 435 3.02 -38.98 28.22
C LEU A 435 3.34 -39.13 29.70
N THR A 436 4.53 -39.62 30.01
CA THR A 436 4.92 -40.03 31.36
C THR A 436 5.78 -39.02 32.14
N ALA A 437 6.30 -37.97 31.46
CA ALA A 437 7.12 -36.95 32.12
C ALA A 437 6.55 -35.54 31.86
N ASP A 438 6.54 -34.75 32.94
CA ASP A 438 5.89 -33.42 32.95
C ASP A 438 6.57 -32.40 32.00
N TRP A 439 7.90 -32.49 31.79
CA TRP A 439 8.65 -31.49 31.07
C TRP A 439 8.25 -31.31 29.60
N TYR A 440 7.62 -32.31 28.97
CA TYR A 440 7.16 -32.20 27.59
C TYR A 440 5.63 -32.20 27.41
N GLN A 441 4.86 -32.36 28.49
CA GLN A 441 3.39 -32.48 28.37
C GLN A 441 2.77 -31.24 27.73
N ALA A 442 3.14 -30.04 28.20
CA ALA A 442 2.65 -28.80 27.64
C ALA A 442 3.06 -28.63 26.16
N ALA A 443 4.30 -28.97 25.82
CA ALA A 443 4.80 -28.91 24.46
C ALA A 443 4.06 -29.85 23.51
N VAL A 444 3.79 -31.11 23.97
CA VAL A 444 3.05 -32.07 23.15
C VAL A 444 1.58 -31.67 23.04
N ALA A 445 0.96 -31.11 24.08
CA ALA A 445 -0.41 -30.60 24.03
C ALA A 445 -0.52 -29.45 23.03
N TRP A 446 0.40 -28.48 23.10
CA TRP A 446 0.48 -27.38 22.14
C TRP A 446 0.65 -27.86 20.71
N ALA A 447 1.60 -28.77 20.48
CA ALA A 447 1.91 -29.25 19.15
C ALA A 447 0.77 -30.06 18.53
N TYR A 448 0.01 -30.79 19.34
CA TYR A 448 -1.19 -31.51 18.92
C TYR A 448 -2.33 -30.55 18.61
N GLU A 449 -2.68 -29.66 19.53
CA GLU A 449 -3.75 -28.67 19.37
C GLU A 449 -3.52 -27.79 18.13
N THR A 450 -2.25 -27.46 17.88
CA THR A 450 -1.86 -26.62 16.74
C THR A 450 -1.65 -27.41 15.43
N GLY A 451 -1.78 -28.74 15.43
CA GLY A 451 -1.58 -29.57 14.23
C GLY A 451 -0.12 -29.68 13.77
N VAL A 452 0.85 -29.28 14.62
CA VAL A 452 2.28 -29.49 14.34
C VAL A 452 2.63 -30.97 14.41
N VAL A 453 2.01 -31.70 15.35
CA VAL A 453 2.19 -33.15 15.47
C VAL A 453 0.87 -33.90 15.39
N ASP A 454 0.95 -35.08 14.79
CA ASP A 454 0.02 -36.19 15.00
C ASP A 454 0.67 -37.23 15.93
N GLY A 455 -0.09 -38.11 16.51
CA GLY A 455 0.46 -39.27 17.25
C GLY A 455 1.19 -40.24 16.31
N THR A 456 1.87 -41.21 16.92
CA THR A 456 2.33 -42.41 16.22
C THR A 456 1.20 -43.42 16.06
N SER A 457 0.14 -43.26 16.88
CA SER A 457 -1.18 -43.87 16.75
C SER A 457 -2.24 -42.89 17.29
N PRO A 458 -3.55 -43.20 17.18
CA PRO A 458 -4.59 -42.33 17.76
C PRO A 458 -4.44 -42.01 19.24
N THR A 459 -3.75 -42.86 20.01
CA THR A 459 -3.61 -42.72 21.46
C THR A 459 -2.16 -42.73 21.97
N THR A 460 -1.16 -42.70 21.05
CA THR A 460 0.26 -42.69 21.46
C THR A 460 1.04 -41.62 20.70
N PHE A 461 1.90 -40.90 21.43
CA PHE A 461 2.83 -39.91 20.87
C PHE A 461 4.23 -40.48 20.65
N SER A 462 4.65 -41.46 21.46
CA SER A 462 5.99 -42.08 21.50
C SER A 462 7.10 -41.07 21.84
N PRO A 463 7.06 -40.38 22.99
CA PRO A 463 7.93 -39.27 23.35
C PRO A 463 9.43 -39.60 23.33
N GLY A 464 9.80 -40.78 23.81
CA GLY A 464 11.19 -41.25 23.88
C GLY A 464 11.73 -41.84 22.58
N ARG A 465 10.92 -41.96 21.51
CA ARG A 465 11.37 -42.52 20.25
C ARG A 465 12.28 -41.53 19.50
N PRO A 466 13.41 -42.01 18.93
CA PRO A 466 14.22 -41.17 18.03
C PRO A 466 13.40 -40.56 16.92
N VAL A 467 13.59 -39.26 16.65
CA VAL A 467 12.98 -38.59 15.50
C VAL A 467 13.82 -38.89 14.25
N THR A 468 13.17 -39.32 13.17
CA THR A 468 13.85 -39.48 11.89
C THR A 468 13.97 -38.15 11.16
N ARG A 469 14.92 -38.01 10.20
CA ARG A 469 15.08 -36.80 9.38
C ARG A 469 13.77 -36.40 8.69
N GLU A 470 13.06 -37.38 8.10
CA GLU A 470 11.77 -37.14 7.43
C GLU A 470 10.68 -36.67 8.41
N GLN A 471 10.66 -37.20 9.64
CA GLN A 471 9.75 -36.72 10.68
C GLN A 471 10.11 -35.28 11.11
N ALA A 472 11.40 -35.01 11.33
CA ALA A 472 11.85 -33.67 11.68
C ALA A 472 11.48 -32.65 10.59
N ALA A 473 11.69 -32.97 9.31
CA ALA A 473 11.31 -32.11 8.20
C ALA A 473 9.82 -31.75 8.22
N VAL A 474 8.96 -32.76 8.38
CA VAL A 474 7.50 -32.54 8.42
C VAL A 474 7.10 -31.68 9.63
N LEU A 475 7.65 -31.94 10.81
CA LEU A 475 7.35 -31.16 12.01
C LEU A 475 7.80 -29.69 11.87
N LEU A 476 9.01 -29.46 11.33
CA LEU A 476 9.54 -28.13 11.07
C LEU A 476 8.70 -27.36 10.05
N MET A 477 8.28 -28.01 8.95
CA MET A 477 7.46 -27.36 7.92
C MET A 477 6.05 -27.06 8.41
N ARG A 478 5.44 -27.94 9.21
CA ARG A 478 4.14 -27.69 9.86
C ARG A 478 4.22 -26.52 10.84
N TYR A 479 5.32 -26.42 11.58
CA TYR A 479 5.56 -25.27 12.46
C TYR A 479 5.76 -23.98 11.62
N ALA A 480 6.61 -24.00 10.60
CA ALA A 480 6.89 -22.86 9.75
C ALA A 480 5.63 -22.30 9.08
N ALA A 481 4.72 -23.16 8.63
CA ALA A 481 3.45 -22.78 8.03
C ALA A 481 2.54 -21.93 8.97
N ARG A 482 2.84 -21.90 10.27
CA ARG A 482 2.11 -21.09 11.26
C ARG A 482 2.74 -19.72 11.49
N LEU A 483 3.94 -19.50 11.00
CA LEU A 483 4.63 -18.22 11.16
C LEU A 483 4.02 -17.16 10.22
N PRO A 484 3.74 -15.94 10.71
CA PRO A 484 3.22 -14.87 9.87
C PRO A 484 4.17 -14.57 8.69
N GLY A 485 3.61 -14.56 7.47
CA GLY A 485 4.38 -14.27 6.26
C GLY A 485 5.20 -15.43 5.71
N PHE A 486 5.10 -16.63 6.28
CA PHE A 486 5.74 -17.80 5.69
C PHE A 486 4.92 -18.31 4.49
N ALA A 487 5.49 -18.22 3.30
CA ALA A 487 4.82 -18.60 2.03
C ALA A 487 5.18 -20.03 1.55
N GLY A 488 6.02 -20.77 2.33
CA GLY A 488 6.56 -22.04 1.86
C GLY A 488 7.68 -21.87 0.82
N SER A 489 8.01 -22.94 0.11
CA SER A 489 8.96 -22.89 -1.02
C SER A 489 8.19 -22.68 -2.32
N ASP A 490 8.56 -21.68 -3.12
CA ASP A 490 7.99 -21.43 -4.45
C ASP A 490 8.28 -22.59 -5.43
N ALA A 491 9.34 -23.37 -5.16
CA ALA A 491 9.74 -24.54 -5.95
C ALA A 491 10.27 -25.63 -4.99
N PRO A 492 9.46 -26.65 -4.65
CA PRO A 492 9.92 -27.80 -3.86
C PRO A 492 11.13 -28.47 -4.52
N ALA A 493 12.10 -28.90 -3.69
CA ALA A 493 13.29 -29.56 -4.21
C ALA A 493 12.96 -30.92 -4.86
N ASP A 494 13.66 -31.24 -5.94
CA ASP A 494 13.59 -32.58 -6.54
C ASP A 494 14.40 -33.56 -5.69
N LEU A 495 13.73 -34.38 -4.90
CA LEU A 495 14.35 -35.37 -4.05
C LEU A 495 15.05 -36.50 -4.84
N SER A 496 14.78 -36.65 -6.14
CA SER A 496 15.47 -37.66 -6.98
C SER A 496 16.97 -37.35 -7.17
N ALA A 497 17.38 -36.11 -6.90
CA ALA A 497 18.78 -35.70 -6.91
C ALA A 497 19.61 -36.34 -5.77
N PHE A 498 18.96 -36.90 -4.75
CA PHE A 498 19.62 -37.56 -3.61
C PHE A 498 19.61 -39.07 -3.78
N ALA A 499 20.73 -39.74 -3.45
CA ALA A 499 20.88 -41.19 -3.61
C ALA A 499 19.81 -41.99 -2.83
N ASP A 500 19.31 -41.46 -1.73
CA ASP A 500 18.27 -42.06 -0.89
C ASP A 500 16.90 -41.38 -1.03
N GLY A 501 16.73 -40.45 -1.99
CA GLY A 501 15.49 -39.69 -2.19
C GLY A 501 14.28 -40.62 -2.49
N GLY A 502 14.52 -41.80 -3.11
CA GLY A 502 13.52 -42.83 -3.30
C GLY A 502 13.02 -43.49 -2.01
N SER A 503 13.81 -43.45 -0.94
CA SER A 503 13.50 -44.08 0.35
C SER A 503 12.62 -43.18 1.24
N VAL A 504 12.41 -41.92 0.90
CA VAL A 504 11.55 -41.01 1.64
C VAL A 504 10.10 -41.48 1.59
N SER A 505 9.51 -41.65 2.77
CA SER A 505 8.12 -42.09 2.92
C SER A 505 7.14 -41.17 2.20
N GLY A 506 6.09 -41.73 1.56
CA GLY A 506 5.12 -40.96 0.78
C GLY A 506 4.48 -39.80 1.56
N TRP A 507 4.19 -40.01 2.85
CA TRP A 507 3.62 -39.00 3.74
C TRP A 507 4.58 -37.84 4.08
N ALA A 508 5.90 -38.05 3.99
CA ALA A 508 6.92 -37.06 4.33
C ALA A 508 7.47 -36.32 3.10
N ARG A 509 7.17 -36.80 1.90
CA ARG A 509 7.82 -36.37 0.66
C ARG A 509 7.67 -34.87 0.41
N ALA A 510 6.48 -34.32 0.60
CA ALA A 510 6.23 -32.89 0.41
C ALA A 510 7.02 -32.05 1.43
N GLY A 511 6.89 -32.36 2.73
CA GLY A 511 7.59 -31.63 3.79
C GLY A 511 9.12 -31.73 3.67
N MET A 512 9.65 -32.88 3.22
CA MET A 512 11.07 -33.05 2.97
C MET A 512 11.54 -32.19 1.78
N ALA A 513 10.78 -32.17 0.68
CA ALA A 513 11.11 -31.35 -0.50
C ALA A 513 11.13 -29.85 -0.17
N ASP A 514 10.16 -29.37 0.60
CA ASP A 514 10.13 -27.98 1.07
C ASP A 514 11.29 -27.67 2.01
N ALA A 515 11.57 -28.56 2.97
CA ALA A 515 12.66 -28.37 3.93
C ALA A 515 14.04 -28.33 3.25
N VAL A 516 14.28 -29.18 2.23
CA VAL A 516 15.49 -29.16 1.40
C VAL A 516 15.58 -27.86 0.59
N ALA A 517 14.48 -27.44 -0.07
CA ALA A 517 14.44 -26.21 -0.84
C ALA A 517 14.76 -24.96 0.01
N LEU A 518 14.42 -25.01 1.30
CA LEU A 518 14.72 -23.95 2.28
C LEU A 518 16.10 -24.11 2.93
N GLY A 519 16.91 -25.12 2.53
CA GLY A 519 18.25 -25.34 3.07
C GLY A 519 18.29 -25.88 4.51
N LEU A 520 17.23 -26.52 4.98
CA LEU A 520 17.15 -27.09 6.34
C LEU A 520 17.74 -28.51 6.41
N PHE A 521 17.87 -29.20 5.27
CA PHE A 521 18.37 -30.57 5.18
C PHE A 521 19.26 -30.76 3.96
#